data_542f2179e6ba22ec19967eb050ef05b4
#
_entry.id   542f2179e6ba22ec19967eb050ef05b4
#
_cell.length_a   1.000
_cell.length_b   1.000
_cell.length_c   1.000
_cell.angle_alpha   90.00
_cell.angle_beta   90.00
_cell.angle_gamma   90.00
#
_symmetry.space_group_name_H-M   'P 1'
#
loop_
_entity.id
_entity.type
_entity.pdbx_description
1 polymer ?
#
loop_
_entity_poly.entity_id
_entity_poly.type
_entity_poly.pdbx_seq_one_letter_code
_entity_poly.pdbx_strand_id
1 'polypeptide(L)'
;MTQPLSLPTKVGVVNVGLPLFGDAIREQGAPVVSVDWRVPAGGQPAAVAALGRLYGIHAERIDAANAEVLRRLDRGIPLLTGITTVAEAVPGLPEATLLHCGPAIAYADAPDPLRRSMRAAAVAEGWAASPEQAGTRLSQGEIGLSPANAHRVVVPMATALGSGAPLYVLSNEAGGTTGYAPVSQGPGEVAWFGCDSEAAVARLVFLREVAAPVIGRILARTGPLDVLALAAQALAMGDDVHVRTQAATNLLIREWLPHLVELGGPDSVAFARFLAGNHLFFLTLGMAAARSLTEWAAQVPDASIVTAMARNGTTFGIRLSGSDRWFVTEAPEVGHALYYPGQGPQTSARDIGDSAVLELCGLGAAAAAGSPAVAQLLGGQMRAAAELTDRLAAVCAGRSSRFKIPVLDNVGTPLGVDVRKVVELGTTPAVTTGILHRSDGTGQVGAGVAEAPLGCFADALADLDQRLSGTRPL
;
A
#
# COMPACT_ATOMS: atom_id res chain seq x y z
N MET A 1 57.07 11.23 40.12
CA MET A 1 55.82 11.90 40.57
C MET A 1 54.72 11.54 39.60
N THR A 2 53.82 10.60 39.96
CA THR A 2 52.67 10.25 39.23
C THR A 2 51.63 11.38 39.39
N GLN A 3 51.21 12.00 38.27
CA GLN A 3 50.11 12.96 38.30
C GLN A 3 48.85 12.26 38.85
N PRO A 4 48.10 12.88 39.76
CA PRO A 4 46.86 12.31 40.25
C PRO A 4 45.87 12.22 39.11
N LEU A 5 45.26 11.03 38.88
CA LEU A 5 44.16 10.81 37.98
C LEU A 5 42.98 11.71 38.43
N SER A 6 42.67 12.73 37.66
CA SER A 6 41.43 13.49 37.85
C SER A 6 40.27 12.77 37.18
N LEU A 7 39.32 12.34 37.96
CA LEU A 7 38.09 11.78 37.46
C LEU A 7 37.21 12.88 36.83
N PRO A 8 36.48 12.59 35.71
CA PRO A 8 35.59 13.56 35.11
C PRO A 8 34.50 13.98 36.10
N THR A 9 34.19 15.27 36.15
CA THR A 9 33.16 15.85 37.03
C THR A 9 31.74 15.61 36.57
N LYS A 10 31.56 15.19 35.32
CA LYS A 10 30.27 14.77 34.75
C LYS A 10 30.45 13.43 34.04
N VAL A 11 29.72 12.42 34.47
CA VAL A 11 29.72 11.10 33.88
C VAL A 11 28.37 10.90 33.23
N GLY A 12 28.34 10.65 31.91
CA GLY A 12 27.16 10.13 31.20
C GLY A 12 27.44 8.71 30.77
N VAL A 13 26.50 7.80 30.96
CA VAL A 13 26.66 6.39 30.65
C VAL A 13 25.72 5.97 29.54
N VAL A 14 26.24 5.24 28.55
CA VAL A 14 25.43 4.51 27.57
C VAL A 14 25.45 3.03 27.95
N ASN A 15 24.29 2.52 28.36
CA ASN A 15 24.13 1.08 28.67
C ASN A 15 23.74 0.32 27.42
N VAL A 16 24.60 -0.61 27.00
CA VAL A 16 24.34 -1.52 25.88
C VAL A 16 24.30 -2.94 26.45
N GLY A 17 23.10 -3.54 26.53
CA GLY A 17 22.93 -4.87 27.11
C GLY A 17 21.86 -4.94 28.19
N LEU A 18 22.15 -5.66 29.29
CA LEU A 18 21.14 -5.93 30.31
C LEU A 18 20.65 -4.65 30.98
N PRO A 19 19.33 -4.43 31.11
CA PRO A 19 18.76 -3.25 31.78
C PRO A 19 19.27 -3.07 33.23
N LEU A 20 19.53 -4.18 33.94
CA LEU A 20 20.01 -4.19 35.31
C LEU A 20 21.24 -3.30 35.53
N PHE A 21 22.18 -3.26 34.59
CA PHE A 21 23.36 -2.41 34.70
C PHE A 21 23.00 -0.93 34.56
N GLY A 22 22.07 -0.59 33.66
CA GLY A 22 21.57 0.78 33.54
C GLY A 22 20.82 1.24 34.77
N ASP A 23 20.02 0.37 35.38
CA ASP A 23 19.25 0.65 36.60
C ASP A 23 20.19 0.90 37.79
N ALA A 24 21.18 0.03 38.01
CA ALA A 24 22.16 0.19 39.06
C ALA A 24 22.95 1.52 38.98
N ILE A 25 23.21 2.00 37.79
CA ILE A 25 23.90 3.29 37.58
C ILE A 25 22.93 4.47 37.81
N ARG A 26 21.68 4.38 37.43
CA ARG A 26 20.65 5.38 37.70
C ARG A 26 20.39 5.54 39.20
N GLU A 27 20.39 4.43 39.95
CA GLU A 27 20.26 4.44 41.40
C GLU A 27 21.42 5.23 42.09
N GLN A 28 22.58 5.29 41.45
CA GLN A 28 23.71 6.09 41.91
C GLN A 28 23.67 7.56 41.42
N GLY A 29 22.59 7.98 40.77
CA GLY A 29 22.38 9.37 40.34
C GLY A 29 23.11 9.76 39.05
N ALA A 30 23.71 8.83 38.31
CA ALA A 30 24.34 9.13 37.03
C ALA A 30 23.32 9.06 35.87
N PRO A 31 23.35 9.99 34.91
CA PRO A 31 22.50 9.92 33.72
C PRO A 31 22.89 8.72 32.87
N VAL A 32 21.87 7.88 32.55
CA VAL A 32 22.04 6.65 31.75
C VAL A 32 21.08 6.66 30.57
N VAL A 33 21.61 6.47 29.37
CA VAL A 33 20.88 6.14 28.16
C VAL A 33 21.01 4.63 27.91
N SER A 34 19.91 3.89 27.95
CA SER A 34 19.92 2.47 27.60
C SER A 34 19.65 2.32 26.11
N VAL A 35 20.48 1.56 25.43
CA VAL A 35 20.38 1.25 24.00
C VAL A 35 20.02 -0.23 23.85
N ASP A 36 18.89 -0.53 23.20
CA ASP A 36 18.54 -1.88 22.72
C ASP A 36 19.38 -2.17 21.48
N TRP A 37 20.65 -2.53 21.71
CA TRP A 37 21.57 -2.83 20.63
C TRP A 37 21.31 -4.22 20.06
N ARG A 38 21.14 -4.28 18.75
CA ARG A 38 21.05 -5.54 17.98
C ARG A 38 22.13 -5.56 16.94
N VAL A 39 22.58 -6.76 16.57
CA VAL A 39 23.54 -6.90 15.47
C VAL A 39 22.88 -6.42 14.18
N PRO A 40 23.39 -5.35 13.53
CA PRO A 40 22.79 -4.84 12.28
C PRO A 40 22.68 -5.94 11.22
N ALA A 41 21.56 -5.96 10.49
CA ALA A 41 21.29 -6.91 9.42
C ALA A 41 21.42 -8.38 9.85
N GLY A 42 21.15 -8.72 11.11
CA GLY A 42 21.33 -10.07 11.65
C GLY A 42 22.76 -10.58 11.57
N GLY A 43 23.76 -9.69 11.39
CA GLY A 43 25.17 -10.04 11.27
C GLY A 43 25.59 -10.54 9.89
N GLN A 44 24.75 -10.40 8.85
CA GLN A 44 25.10 -10.81 7.48
C GLN A 44 26.22 -9.91 6.92
N PRO A 45 27.45 -10.42 6.65
CA PRO A 45 28.61 -9.57 6.36
C PRO A 45 28.41 -8.64 5.16
N ALA A 46 27.78 -9.11 4.09
CA ALA A 46 27.52 -8.32 2.89
C ALA A 46 26.56 -7.14 3.15
N ALA A 47 25.49 -7.39 3.90
CA ALA A 47 24.52 -6.35 4.26
C ALA A 47 25.13 -5.33 5.25
N VAL A 48 25.91 -5.79 6.24
CA VAL A 48 26.62 -4.90 7.16
C VAL A 48 27.61 -4.00 6.42
N ALA A 49 28.37 -4.56 5.47
CA ALA A 49 29.32 -3.80 4.65
C ALA A 49 28.59 -2.78 3.74
N ALA A 50 27.46 -3.14 3.14
CA ALA A 50 26.62 -2.24 2.34
C ALA A 50 26.07 -1.10 3.22
N LEU A 51 25.50 -1.40 4.38
CA LEU A 51 25.03 -0.39 5.34
C LEU A 51 26.16 0.56 5.76
N GLY A 52 27.37 0.03 6.01
CA GLY A 52 28.53 0.84 6.36
C GLY A 52 28.89 1.87 5.28
N ARG A 53 28.77 1.53 3.98
CA ARG A 53 28.97 2.47 2.87
C ARG A 53 27.80 3.46 2.72
N LEU A 54 26.56 2.96 2.81
CA LEU A 54 25.36 3.78 2.62
C LEU A 54 25.14 4.80 3.75
N TYR A 55 25.53 4.47 4.97
CA TYR A 55 25.54 5.39 6.12
C TYR A 55 26.85 6.17 6.27
N GLY A 56 27.90 5.78 5.53
CA GLY A 56 29.19 6.44 5.52
C GLY A 56 29.38 7.36 4.31
N ILE A 57 30.12 6.89 3.32
CA ILE A 57 30.52 7.70 2.17
C ILE A 57 29.37 8.17 1.27
N HIS A 58 28.21 7.51 1.32
CA HIS A 58 27.02 7.86 0.54
C HIS A 58 25.93 8.56 1.35
N ALA A 59 26.10 8.76 2.65
CA ALA A 59 25.07 9.24 3.57
C ALA A 59 24.47 10.58 3.13
N GLU A 60 25.31 11.60 2.91
CA GLU A 60 24.86 12.95 2.53
C GLU A 60 24.00 12.95 1.26
N ARG A 61 24.43 12.19 0.24
CA ARG A 61 23.71 12.07 -1.02
C ARG A 61 22.35 11.40 -0.85
N ILE A 62 22.30 10.29 -0.10
CA ILE A 62 21.06 9.55 0.16
C ILE A 62 20.10 10.37 1.04
N ASP A 63 20.61 11.01 2.09
CA ASP A 63 19.77 11.76 3.02
C ASP A 63 19.16 13.00 2.35
N ALA A 64 19.89 13.69 1.47
CA ALA A 64 19.34 14.75 0.63
C ALA A 64 18.24 14.24 -0.34
N ALA A 65 18.47 13.10 -0.97
CA ALA A 65 17.48 12.46 -1.85
C ALA A 65 16.24 12.02 -1.05
N ASN A 66 16.41 11.40 0.11
CA ASN A 66 15.32 10.98 1.00
C ASN A 66 14.49 12.17 1.48
N ALA A 67 15.12 13.30 1.82
CA ALA A 67 14.40 14.51 2.21
C ALA A 67 13.50 15.03 1.08
N GLU A 68 13.97 14.98 -0.17
CA GLU A 68 13.16 15.35 -1.33
C GLU A 68 12.02 14.36 -1.59
N VAL A 69 12.26 13.04 -1.46
CA VAL A 69 11.20 12.02 -1.55
C VAL A 69 10.11 12.28 -0.49
N LEU A 70 10.50 12.49 0.77
CA LEU A 70 9.56 12.80 1.85
C LEU A 70 8.77 14.07 1.56
N ARG A 71 9.42 15.12 1.09
CA ARG A 71 8.75 16.36 0.70
C ARG A 71 7.69 16.12 -0.38
N ARG A 72 7.97 15.30 -1.39
CA ARG A 72 7.03 14.96 -2.47
C ARG A 72 5.84 14.15 -1.94
N LEU A 73 6.07 13.16 -1.11
CA LEU A 73 5.01 12.35 -0.50
C LEU A 73 4.10 13.18 0.42
N ASP A 74 4.68 14.11 1.20
CA ASP A 74 3.94 14.87 2.21
C ASP A 74 3.23 16.12 1.65
N ARG A 75 3.79 16.78 0.61
CA ARG A 75 3.31 18.06 0.09
C ARG A 75 2.49 17.97 -1.19
N GLY A 76 2.50 16.87 -1.89
CA GLY A 76 1.66 16.71 -3.07
C GLY A 76 0.17 16.73 -2.72
N ILE A 77 -0.64 17.31 -3.60
CA ILE A 77 -2.10 17.43 -3.43
C ILE A 77 -2.77 16.75 -4.63
N PRO A 78 -2.98 15.42 -4.57
CA PRO A 78 -3.70 14.71 -5.63
C PRO A 78 -5.18 15.06 -5.58
N LEU A 79 -5.68 15.58 -6.67
CA LEU A 79 -7.10 15.91 -6.85
C LEU A 79 -7.77 14.87 -7.75
N LEU A 80 -8.95 14.39 -7.37
CA LEU A 80 -9.81 13.63 -8.26
C LEU A 80 -10.37 14.56 -9.32
N THR A 81 -9.83 14.46 -10.54
CA THR A 81 -10.15 15.37 -11.65
C THR A 81 -11.10 14.77 -12.68
N GLY A 82 -11.27 13.44 -12.66
CA GLY A 82 -12.11 12.77 -13.65
C GLY A 82 -12.20 11.28 -13.46
N ILE A 83 -12.86 10.67 -14.43
CA ILE A 83 -12.94 9.23 -14.62
C ILE A 83 -12.63 8.93 -16.09
N THR A 84 -11.95 7.84 -16.36
CA THR A 84 -11.50 7.42 -17.68
C THR A 84 -11.59 5.90 -17.81
N THR A 85 -11.18 5.32 -18.91
CA THR A 85 -11.04 3.87 -19.09
C THR A 85 -9.58 3.44 -19.09
N VAL A 86 -9.32 2.14 -18.93
CA VAL A 86 -7.96 1.60 -19.07
C VAL A 86 -7.40 1.91 -20.45
N ALA A 87 -8.20 1.77 -21.52
CA ALA A 87 -7.77 2.05 -22.88
C ALA A 87 -7.30 3.49 -23.08
N GLU A 88 -7.97 4.46 -22.47
CA GLU A 88 -7.60 5.89 -22.52
C GLU A 88 -6.42 6.23 -21.61
N ALA A 89 -6.36 5.64 -20.41
CA ALA A 89 -5.29 5.88 -19.43
C ALA A 89 -3.95 5.27 -19.85
N VAL A 90 -3.99 4.16 -20.61
CA VAL A 90 -2.82 3.38 -21.03
C VAL A 90 -2.80 3.25 -22.57
N PRO A 91 -2.53 4.36 -23.28
CA PRO A 91 -2.49 4.31 -24.73
C PRO A 91 -1.36 3.38 -25.21
N GLY A 92 -1.68 2.50 -26.17
CA GLY A 92 -0.74 1.51 -26.70
C GLY A 92 -0.71 0.19 -25.96
N LEU A 93 -1.56 -0.01 -24.95
CA LEU A 93 -1.79 -1.35 -24.39
C LEU A 93 -2.36 -2.26 -25.51
N PRO A 94 -1.76 -3.45 -25.76
CA PRO A 94 -2.28 -4.38 -26.78
C PRO A 94 -3.75 -4.71 -26.53
N GLU A 95 -4.51 -4.89 -27.62
CA GLU A 95 -5.89 -5.35 -27.55
C GLU A 95 -5.98 -6.68 -26.78
N ALA A 96 -7.06 -6.89 -26.05
CA ALA A 96 -7.27 -8.06 -25.19
C ALA A 96 -6.11 -8.30 -24.19
N THR A 97 -5.64 -7.24 -23.53
CA THR A 97 -4.68 -7.34 -22.42
C THR A 97 -5.35 -6.95 -21.10
N LEU A 98 -5.22 -7.80 -20.08
CA LEU A 98 -5.64 -7.51 -18.71
C LEU A 98 -4.51 -6.88 -17.91
N LEU A 99 -4.81 -5.82 -17.18
CA LEU A 99 -3.94 -5.30 -16.11
C LEU A 99 -4.24 -6.06 -14.81
N HIS A 100 -3.21 -6.49 -14.08
CA HIS A 100 -3.34 -7.26 -12.84
C HIS A 100 -2.51 -6.67 -11.68
N CYS A 101 -2.84 -7.06 -10.44
CA CYS A 101 -2.10 -6.66 -9.24
C CYS A 101 -0.70 -7.30 -9.15
N GLY A 102 0.18 -6.64 -8.41
CA GLY A 102 1.50 -7.14 -8.07
C GLY A 102 2.54 -7.08 -9.19
N PRO A 103 3.69 -7.73 -8.99
CA PRO A 103 4.69 -7.96 -10.02
C PRO A 103 4.15 -8.82 -11.16
N ALA A 104 4.88 -8.85 -12.30
CA ALA A 104 4.52 -9.67 -13.46
C ALA A 104 4.36 -11.14 -13.08
N ILE A 105 3.31 -11.78 -13.60
CA ILE A 105 3.01 -13.18 -13.34
C ILE A 105 2.36 -13.81 -14.59
N ALA A 106 2.70 -15.05 -14.89
CA ALA A 106 2.00 -15.82 -15.91
C ALA A 106 0.66 -16.33 -15.37
N TYR A 107 -0.34 -16.54 -16.24
CA TYR A 107 -1.65 -17.04 -15.84
C TYR A 107 -1.57 -18.39 -15.11
N ALA A 108 -0.67 -19.28 -15.54
CA ALA A 108 -0.46 -20.59 -14.90
C ALA A 108 0.04 -20.49 -13.47
N ASP A 109 0.83 -19.46 -13.14
CA ASP A 109 1.45 -19.25 -11.83
C ASP A 109 0.58 -18.39 -10.90
N ALA A 110 -0.48 -17.76 -11.44
CA ALA A 110 -1.39 -16.92 -10.68
C ALA A 110 -2.23 -17.76 -9.71
N PRO A 111 -2.48 -17.31 -8.46
CA PRO A 111 -3.34 -18.01 -7.52
C PRO A 111 -4.79 -18.01 -7.98
N ASP A 112 -5.60 -18.94 -7.49
CA ASP A 112 -6.98 -19.12 -7.92
C ASP A 112 -7.83 -17.82 -7.84
N PRO A 113 -7.78 -17.01 -6.75
CA PRO A 113 -8.54 -15.76 -6.71
C PRO A 113 -8.20 -14.80 -7.85
N LEU A 114 -6.92 -14.70 -8.22
CA LEU A 114 -6.49 -13.83 -9.30
C LEU A 114 -6.92 -14.39 -10.68
N ARG A 115 -6.78 -15.69 -10.88
CA ARG A 115 -7.27 -16.35 -12.11
C ARG A 115 -8.76 -16.15 -12.30
N ARG A 116 -9.57 -16.26 -11.23
CA ARG A 116 -11.02 -15.99 -11.28
C ARG A 116 -11.30 -14.55 -11.66
N SER A 117 -10.64 -13.60 -11.03
CA SER A 117 -10.81 -12.18 -11.40
C SER A 117 -10.44 -11.90 -12.86
N MET A 118 -9.36 -12.51 -13.37
CA MET A 118 -8.98 -12.42 -14.78
C MET A 118 -10.05 -12.97 -15.70
N ARG A 119 -10.67 -14.11 -15.34
CA ARG A 119 -11.78 -14.70 -16.13
C ARG A 119 -13.02 -13.79 -16.12
N ALA A 120 -13.42 -13.29 -14.93
CA ALA A 120 -14.55 -12.37 -14.81
C ALA A 120 -14.34 -11.09 -15.65
N ALA A 121 -13.13 -10.52 -15.59
CA ALA A 121 -12.78 -9.34 -16.37
C ALA A 121 -12.87 -9.61 -17.90
N ALA A 122 -12.33 -10.73 -18.36
CA ALA A 122 -12.39 -11.11 -19.77
C ALA A 122 -13.84 -11.32 -20.28
N VAL A 123 -14.72 -11.89 -19.43
CA VAL A 123 -16.15 -12.03 -19.75
C VAL A 123 -16.83 -10.67 -19.78
N ALA A 124 -16.55 -9.78 -18.80
CA ALA A 124 -17.14 -8.44 -18.74
C ALA A 124 -16.73 -7.55 -19.93
N GLU A 125 -15.55 -7.78 -20.51
CA GLU A 125 -15.09 -7.13 -21.75
C GLU A 125 -15.70 -7.74 -23.02
N GLY A 126 -16.41 -8.88 -22.91
CA GLY A 126 -16.93 -9.60 -24.06
C GLY A 126 -15.88 -10.41 -24.83
N TRP A 127 -14.68 -10.59 -24.26
CA TRP A 127 -13.61 -11.38 -24.90
C TRP A 127 -13.86 -12.89 -24.77
N ALA A 128 -14.74 -13.32 -23.89
CA ALA A 128 -15.17 -14.70 -23.73
C ALA A 128 -16.65 -14.76 -23.32
N ALA A 129 -17.36 -15.83 -23.72
CA ALA A 129 -18.76 -16.02 -23.38
C ALA A 129 -18.97 -16.62 -21.98
N SER A 130 -17.93 -17.24 -21.38
CA SER A 130 -17.99 -17.81 -20.04
C SER A 130 -16.61 -17.76 -19.35
N PRO A 131 -16.57 -17.91 -18.00
CA PRO A 131 -15.31 -18.00 -17.26
C PRO A 131 -14.41 -19.17 -17.73
N GLU A 132 -14.99 -20.31 -18.13
CA GLU A 132 -14.23 -21.47 -18.64
C GLU A 132 -13.56 -21.14 -19.97
N GLN A 133 -14.28 -20.50 -20.88
CA GLN A 133 -13.73 -20.05 -22.17
C GLN A 133 -12.65 -18.98 -21.94
N ALA A 134 -12.88 -18.04 -21.03
CA ALA A 134 -11.87 -17.05 -20.65
C ALA A 134 -10.61 -17.71 -20.13
N GLY A 135 -10.73 -18.72 -19.25
CA GLY A 135 -9.61 -19.49 -18.72
C GLY A 135 -8.81 -20.20 -19.81
N THR A 136 -9.48 -20.76 -20.81
CA THR A 136 -8.84 -21.40 -21.97
C THR A 136 -8.04 -20.37 -22.78
N ARG A 137 -8.63 -19.23 -23.13
CA ARG A 137 -7.96 -18.17 -23.89
C ARG A 137 -6.77 -17.56 -23.16
N LEU A 138 -6.90 -17.35 -21.83
CA LEU A 138 -5.80 -16.91 -20.97
C LEU A 138 -4.64 -17.92 -20.95
N SER A 139 -4.97 -19.22 -20.84
CA SER A 139 -3.97 -20.30 -20.84
C SER A 139 -3.25 -20.45 -22.19
N GLN A 140 -3.90 -20.12 -23.28
CA GLN A 140 -3.35 -20.13 -24.64
C GLN A 140 -2.58 -18.86 -24.99
N GLY A 141 -2.61 -17.83 -24.12
CA GLY A 141 -1.96 -16.53 -24.37
C GLY A 141 -2.70 -15.64 -25.37
N GLU A 142 -3.94 -15.95 -25.71
CA GLU A 142 -4.79 -15.12 -26.57
C GLU A 142 -5.23 -13.83 -25.86
N ILE A 143 -5.29 -13.86 -24.52
CA ILE A 143 -5.50 -12.69 -23.67
C ILE A 143 -4.18 -12.44 -22.93
N GLY A 144 -3.58 -11.26 -23.21
CA GLY A 144 -2.32 -10.83 -22.60
C GLY A 144 -2.48 -10.40 -21.15
N LEU A 145 -1.37 -10.40 -20.40
CA LEU A 145 -1.31 -9.94 -19.02
C LEU A 145 -0.22 -8.88 -18.87
N SER A 146 -0.49 -7.82 -18.11
CA SER A 146 0.49 -6.79 -17.76
C SER A 146 0.29 -6.32 -16.31
N PRO A 147 1.37 -6.08 -15.54
CA PRO A 147 1.24 -5.51 -14.21
C PRO A 147 0.63 -4.11 -14.26
N ALA A 148 -0.43 -3.84 -13.50
CA ALA A 148 -1.06 -2.52 -13.43
C ALA A 148 -0.07 -1.42 -13.01
N ASN A 149 0.83 -1.75 -12.08
CA ASN A 149 1.88 -0.85 -11.59
C ASN A 149 2.84 -0.34 -12.69
N ALA A 150 3.03 -1.08 -13.79
CA ALA A 150 3.83 -0.61 -14.93
C ALA A 150 3.17 0.56 -15.69
N HIS A 151 1.89 0.76 -15.48
CA HIS A 151 1.05 1.74 -16.18
C HIS A 151 0.49 2.83 -15.26
N ARG A 152 1.11 3.09 -14.11
CA ARG A 152 0.63 4.05 -13.09
C ARG A 152 -0.76 3.72 -12.52
N VAL A 153 -1.23 2.49 -12.73
CA VAL A 153 -2.49 1.97 -12.19
C VAL A 153 -2.18 1.12 -10.96
N VAL A 154 -2.95 1.25 -9.90
CA VAL A 154 -2.91 0.38 -8.71
C VAL A 154 -4.26 -0.26 -8.48
N VAL A 155 -4.26 -1.53 -8.16
CA VAL A 155 -5.48 -2.32 -8.03
C VAL A 155 -5.52 -3.06 -6.69
N PRO A 156 -6.67 -3.05 -5.97
CA PRO A 156 -6.79 -3.74 -4.70
C PRO A 156 -7.02 -5.24 -4.89
N MET A 157 -6.67 -6.01 -3.91
CA MET A 157 -6.99 -7.43 -3.82
C MET A 157 -6.61 -8.19 -5.12
N ALA A 158 -7.39 -9.18 -5.53
CA ALA A 158 -7.14 -9.98 -6.72
C ALA A 158 -7.63 -9.31 -8.03
N THR A 159 -7.66 -7.98 -8.11
CA THR A 159 -8.25 -7.28 -9.26
C THR A 159 -7.50 -7.51 -10.56
N ALA A 160 -8.27 -7.80 -11.62
CA ALA A 160 -7.86 -7.70 -13.02
C ALA A 160 -8.77 -6.71 -13.76
N LEU A 161 -8.21 -5.94 -14.69
CA LEU A 161 -8.91 -4.89 -15.44
C LEU A 161 -8.73 -5.09 -16.94
N GLY A 162 -9.83 -5.09 -17.67
CA GLY A 162 -9.82 -5.01 -19.13
C GLY A 162 -9.81 -3.57 -19.66
N SER A 163 -9.80 -3.41 -20.96
CA SER A 163 -9.68 -2.12 -21.65
C SER A 163 -10.81 -1.13 -21.34
N GLY A 164 -12.03 -1.62 -21.14
CA GLY A 164 -13.21 -0.83 -20.80
C GLY A 164 -13.42 -0.56 -19.31
N ALA A 165 -12.56 -1.08 -18.45
CA ALA A 165 -12.71 -0.89 -17.00
C ALA A 165 -12.51 0.58 -16.59
N PRO A 166 -13.44 1.15 -15.78
CA PRO A 166 -13.36 2.56 -15.38
C PRO A 166 -12.32 2.79 -14.31
N LEU A 167 -11.55 3.88 -14.48
CA LEU A 167 -10.48 4.32 -13.58
C LEU A 167 -10.74 5.74 -13.07
N TYR A 168 -10.52 5.98 -11.79
CA TYR A 168 -10.34 7.32 -11.24
C TYR A 168 -9.05 7.95 -11.76
N VAL A 169 -9.10 9.26 -12.02
CA VAL A 169 -7.95 10.07 -12.43
C VAL A 169 -7.56 10.99 -11.28
N LEU A 170 -6.46 10.71 -10.62
CA LEU A 170 -5.92 11.52 -9.52
C LEU A 170 -4.70 12.30 -10.02
N SER A 171 -4.88 13.59 -10.28
CA SER A 171 -3.86 14.48 -10.80
C SER A 171 -3.13 15.22 -9.67
N ASN A 172 -1.82 15.10 -9.62
CA ASN A 172 -0.94 15.85 -8.72
C ASN A 172 -0.19 16.92 -9.54
N GLU A 173 -0.71 18.13 -9.58
CA GLU A 173 -0.15 19.23 -10.40
C GLU A 173 1.28 19.57 -10.01
N ALA A 174 1.60 19.59 -8.70
CA ALA A 174 2.94 19.91 -8.22
C ALA A 174 4.03 18.99 -8.76
N GLY A 175 3.68 17.74 -9.07
CA GLY A 175 4.59 16.74 -9.64
C GLY A 175 4.41 16.50 -11.13
N GLY A 176 3.37 17.03 -11.75
CA GLY A 176 2.99 16.67 -13.12
C GLY A 176 2.67 15.17 -13.27
N THR A 177 2.21 14.53 -12.19
CA THR A 177 1.99 13.07 -12.14
C THR A 177 0.52 12.74 -11.95
N THR A 178 0.12 11.60 -12.51
CA THR A 178 -1.24 11.06 -12.41
C THR A 178 -1.18 9.63 -11.88
N GLY A 179 -2.05 9.32 -10.92
CA GLY A 179 -2.29 7.97 -10.43
C GLY A 179 -3.69 7.51 -10.81
N TYR A 180 -3.84 6.24 -11.09
CA TYR A 180 -5.10 5.61 -11.47
C TYR A 180 -5.42 4.44 -10.55
N ALA A 181 -6.70 4.23 -10.27
CA ALA A 181 -7.22 3.01 -9.67
C ALA A 181 -8.66 2.77 -10.14
N PRO A 182 -9.15 1.51 -10.15
CA PRO A 182 -10.51 1.21 -10.59
C PRO A 182 -11.56 1.76 -9.61
N VAL A 183 -12.78 1.94 -10.10
CA VAL A 183 -13.93 2.18 -9.23
C VAL A 183 -14.13 0.96 -8.32
N SER A 184 -14.33 1.21 -7.02
CA SER A 184 -14.51 0.17 -6.01
C SER A 184 -15.67 -0.76 -6.37
N GLN A 185 -15.42 -2.07 -6.35
CA GLN A 185 -16.45 -3.08 -6.60
C GLN A 185 -17.39 -3.28 -5.40
N GLY A 186 -16.98 -2.84 -4.21
CA GLY A 186 -17.72 -3.02 -2.98
C GLY A 186 -17.62 -4.44 -2.40
N PRO A 187 -18.37 -4.71 -1.31
CA PRO A 187 -18.44 -6.02 -0.69
C PRO A 187 -19.32 -6.98 -1.49
N GLY A 188 -19.26 -8.26 -1.14
CA GLY A 188 -20.08 -9.33 -1.68
C GLY A 188 -19.35 -10.22 -2.67
N GLU A 189 -20.10 -10.87 -3.51
CA GLU A 189 -19.61 -11.77 -4.58
C GLU A 189 -19.14 -10.94 -5.78
N VAL A 190 -17.86 -10.57 -5.75
CA VAL A 190 -17.25 -9.64 -6.71
C VAL A 190 -15.89 -10.13 -7.17
N ALA A 191 -15.48 -9.69 -8.37
CA ALA A 191 -14.27 -10.17 -9.01
C ALA A 191 -12.99 -9.88 -8.20
N TRP A 192 -12.87 -8.70 -7.58
CA TRP A 192 -11.69 -8.38 -6.79
C TRP A 192 -11.49 -9.26 -5.55
N PHE A 193 -12.55 -9.96 -5.11
CA PHE A 193 -12.47 -10.97 -4.07
C PHE A 193 -12.26 -12.39 -4.61
N GLY A 194 -11.98 -12.52 -5.91
CA GLY A 194 -11.71 -13.81 -6.52
C GLY A 194 -12.98 -14.58 -6.85
N CYS A 195 -14.06 -13.89 -7.21
CA CYS A 195 -15.30 -14.50 -7.74
C CYS A 195 -15.39 -14.28 -9.25
N ASP A 196 -15.90 -15.28 -9.99
CA ASP A 196 -16.12 -15.23 -11.43
C ASP A 196 -17.55 -15.64 -11.83
N SER A 197 -18.49 -15.48 -10.90
CA SER A 197 -19.91 -15.72 -11.11
C SER A 197 -20.55 -14.65 -12.01
N GLU A 198 -21.78 -14.92 -12.44
CA GLU A 198 -22.61 -13.95 -13.16
C GLU A 198 -22.77 -12.64 -12.37
N ALA A 199 -22.92 -12.71 -11.04
CA ALA A 199 -23.02 -11.54 -10.18
C ALA A 199 -21.72 -10.70 -10.20
N ALA A 200 -20.56 -11.35 -10.19
CA ALA A 200 -19.26 -10.67 -10.27
C ALA A 200 -19.08 -9.98 -11.63
N VAL A 201 -19.42 -10.63 -12.72
CA VAL A 201 -19.41 -10.06 -14.08
C VAL A 201 -20.38 -8.88 -14.18
N ALA A 202 -21.63 -9.05 -13.72
CA ALA A 202 -22.65 -7.99 -13.75
C ALA A 202 -22.21 -6.76 -12.95
N ARG A 203 -21.46 -6.95 -11.83
CA ARG A 203 -20.88 -5.84 -11.08
C ARG A 203 -19.88 -5.04 -11.91
N LEU A 204 -18.98 -5.69 -12.66
CA LEU A 204 -18.04 -5.01 -13.55
C LEU A 204 -18.75 -4.19 -14.63
N VAL A 205 -19.79 -4.77 -15.24
CA VAL A 205 -20.63 -4.07 -16.23
C VAL A 205 -21.33 -2.86 -15.58
N PHE A 206 -21.94 -3.03 -14.40
CA PHE A 206 -22.57 -1.92 -13.67
C PHE A 206 -21.59 -0.76 -13.38
N LEU A 207 -20.35 -1.07 -13.00
CA LEU A 207 -19.34 -0.04 -12.76
C LEU A 207 -19.01 0.75 -14.02
N ARG A 208 -18.94 0.09 -15.17
CA ARG A 208 -18.68 0.70 -16.47
C ARG A 208 -19.86 1.51 -16.98
N GLU A 209 -21.07 0.95 -16.95
CA GLU A 209 -22.22 1.51 -17.64
C GLU A 209 -23.07 2.46 -16.80
N VAL A 210 -23.01 2.32 -15.47
CA VAL A 210 -23.81 3.15 -14.55
C VAL A 210 -22.94 4.01 -13.62
N ALA A 211 -22.04 3.38 -12.85
CA ALA A 211 -21.31 4.09 -11.81
C ALA A 211 -20.37 5.15 -12.40
N ALA A 212 -19.56 4.80 -13.38
CA ALA A 212 -18.57 5.71 -13.97
C ALA A 212 -19.22 6.92 -14.65
N PRO A 213 -20.28 6.78 -15.48
CA PRO A 213 -21.01 7.93 -16.03
C PRO A 213 -21.64 8.85 -14.97
N VAL A 214 -22.18 8.28 -13.87
CA VAL A 214 -22.74 9.09 -12.77
C VAL A 214 -21.63 9.87 -12.06
N ILE A 215 -20.51 9.23 -11.75
CA ILE A 215 -19.34 9.88 -11.13
C ILE A 215 -18.83 11.01 -12.02
N GLY A 216 -18.70 10.79 -13.33
CA GLY A 216 -18.29 11.81 -14.29
C GLY A 216 -19.21 13.02 -14.27
N ARG A 217 -20.54 12.81 -14.22
CA ARG A 217 -21.53 13.92 -14.10
C ARG A 217 -21.46 14.67 -12.76
N ILE A 218 -21.15 13.97 -11.65
CA ILE A 218 -20.93 14.61 -10.36
C ILE A 218 -19.69 15.51 -10.45
N LEU A 219 -18.56 14.96 -10.92
CA LEU A 219 -17.30 15.71 -11.02
C LEU A 219 -17.41 16.93 -11.95
N ALA A 220 -18.18 16.84 -13.03
CA ALA A 220 -18.46 17.98 -13.90
C ALA A 220 -19.19 19.13 -13.19
N ARG A 221 -19.89 18.87 -12.07
CA ARG A 221 -20.60 19.86 -11.26
C ARG A 221 -19.79 20.36 -10.07
N THR A 222 -19.07 19.46 -9.40
CA THR A 222 -18.30 19.78 -8.18
C THR A 222 -16.94 20.37 -8.49
N GLY A 223 -16.39 20.08 -9.66
CA GLY A 223 -14.96 20.27 -9.93
C GLY A 223 -14.07 19.26 -9.21
N PRO A 224 -12.75 19.47 -9.22
CA PRO A 224 -11.78 18.58 -8.60
C PRO A 224 -11.96 18.43 -7.09
N LEU A 225 -11.76 17.21 -6.56
CA LEU A 225 -11.92 16.91 -5.13
C LEU A 225 -10.58 16.53 -4.50
N ASP A 226 -10.22 17.16 -3.37
CA ASP A 226 -9.06 16.78 -2.55
C ASP A 226 -9.37 15.51 -1.74
N VAL A 227 -8.96 14.36 -2.28
CA VAL A 227 -9.17 13.04 -1.68
C VAL A 227 -8.40 12.89 -0.36
N LEU A 228 -7.20 13.45 -0.26
CA LEU A 228 -6.38 13.30 0.94
C LEU A 228 -6.85 14.18 2.10
N ALA A 229 -7.53 15.29 1.83
CA ALA A 229 -8.20 16.06 2.87
C ALA A 229 -9.34 15.27 3.52
N LEU A 230 -10.11 14.50 2.74
CA LEU A 230 -11.14 13.59 3.28
C LEU A 230 -10.49 12.43 4.07
N ALA A 231 -9.39 11.87 3.56
CA ALA A 231 -8.64 10.81 4.25
C ALA A 231 -8.12 11.28 5.62
N ALA A 232 -7.59 12.51 5.71
CA ALA A 232 -7.11 13.09 6.97
C ALA A 232 -8.24 13.27 8.00
N GLN A 233 -9.42 13.73 7.57
CA GLN A 233 -10.61 13.81 8.43
C GLN A 233 -11.06 12.41 8.88
N ALA A 234 -11.09 11.44 7.98
CA ALA A 234 -11.52 10.08 8.28
C ALA A 234 -10.57 9.37 9.27
N LEU A 235 -9.26 9.64 9.17
CA LEU A 235 -8.29 9.12 10.13
C LEU A 235 -8.59 9.66 11.54
N ALA A 236 -8.92 10.94 11.68
CA ALA A 236 -9.35 11.50 12.97
C ALA A 236 -10.67 10.91 13.48
N MET A 237 -11.46 10.25 12.62
CA MET A 237 -12.70 9.55 12.94
C MET A 237 -12.50 8.04 13.14
N GLY A 238 -11.26 7.54 13.11
CA GLY A 238 -10.91 6.14 13.41
C GLY A 238 -10.73 5.22 12.20
N ASP A 239 -10.70 5.75 10.97
CA ASP A 239 -10.26 4.96 9.81
C ASP A 239 -8.73 4.84 9.80
N ASP A 240 -8.20 3.73 9.24
CA ASP A 240 -6.82 3.65 8.77
C ASP A 240 -6.72 3.98 7.27
N VAL A 241 -7.88 4.12 6.62
CA VAL A 241 -8.05 4.37 5.17
C VAL A 241 -7.47 3.24 4.29
N HIS A 242 -7.36 2.03 4.85
CA HIS A 242 -7.02 0.82 4.11
C HIS A 242 -8.03 -0.29 4.39
N VAL A 243 -7.97 -1.00 5.53
CA VAL A 243 -9.00 -2.01 5.87
C VAL A 243 -10.30 -1.39 6.34
N ARG A 244 -10.25 -0.19 6.89
CA ARG A 244 -11.43 0.58 7.27
C ARG A 244 -11.43 1.94 6.56
N THR A 245 -12.42 2.10 5.66
CA THR A 245 -12.64 3.34 4.91
C THR A 245 -14.07 3.87 5.10
N GLN A 246 -14.73 3.46 6.16
CA GLN A 246 -16.13 3.77 6.42
C GLN A 246 -16.36 5.28 6.64
N ALA A 247 -15.50 5.93 7.43
CA ALA A 247 -15.61 7.36 7.68
C ALA A 247 -15.28 8.16 6.42
N ALA A 248 -14.23 7.79 5.68
CA ALA A 248 -13.87 8.43 4.42
C ALA A 248 -14.99 8.31 3.37
N THR A 249 -15.60 7.11 3.26
CA THR A 249 -16.74 6.88 2.37
C THR A 249 -17.95 7.75 2.77
N ASN A 250 -18.26 7.84 4.06
CA ASN A 250 -19.37 8.66 4.55
C ASN A 250 -19.13 10.17 4.30
N LEU A 251 -17.89 10.64 4.45
CA LEU A 251 -17.53 12.02 4.12
C LEU A 251 -17.71 12.28 2.62
N LEU A 252 -17.27 11.36 1.76
CA LEU A 252 -17.47 11.47 0.32
C LEU A 252 -18.96 11.45 -0.07
N ILE A 253 -19.76 10.58 0.55
CA ILE A 253 -21.21 10.55 0.34
C ILE A 253 -21.83 11.91 0.67
N ARG A 254 -21.42 12.53 1.78
CA ARG A 254 -21.89 13.87 2.16
C ARG A 254 -21.60 14.92 1.09
N GLU A 255 -20.40 14.89 0.50
CA GLU A 255 -20.01 15.81 -0.58
C GLU A 255 -20.82 15.56 -1.87
N TRP A 256 -21.11 14.30 -2.20
CA TRP A 256 -21.75 13.95 -3.46
C TRP A 256 -23.28 13.90 -3.41
N LEU A 257 -23.88 13.77 -2.22
CA LEU A 257 -25.34 13.59 -2.05
C LEU A 257 -26.19 14.69 -2.68
N PRO A 258 -25.90 16.01 -2.51
CA PRO A 258 -26.69 17.05 -3.16
C PRO A 258 -26.72 16.89 -4.68
N HIS A 259 -25.57 16.59 -5.28
CA HIS A 259 -25.42 16.45 -6.72
C HIS A 259 -26.10 15.19 -7.25
N LEU A 260 -26.11 14.08 -6.47
CA LEU A 260 -26.85 12.87 -6.80
C LEU A 260 -28.37 13.14 -6.83
N VAL A 261 -28.87 13.91 -5.86
CA VAL A 261 -30.30 14.30 -5.81
C VAL A 261 -30.66 15.17 -6.99
N GLU A 262 -29.83 16.15 -7.34
CA GLU A 262 -30.05 17.05 -8.49
C GLU A 262 -29.95 16.33 -9.85
N LEU A 263 -29.07 15.35 -9.98
CA LEU A 263 -28.94 14.54 -11.19
C LEU A 263 -30.21 13.74 -11.47
N GLY A 264 -30.79 13.14 -10.42
CA GLY A 264 -32.01 12.34 -10.53
C GLY A 264 -31.87 11.14 -11.48
N GLY A 265 -32.99 10.54 -11.81
CA GLY A 265 -33.05 9.42 -12.75
C GLY A 265 -32.60 8.06 -12.19
N PRO A 266 -32.84 6.97 -12.93
CA PRO A 266 -32.64 5.61 -12.45
C PRO A 266 -31.18 5.29 -12.15
N ASP A 267 -30.24 5.76 -12.95
CA ASP A 267 -28.80 5.52 -12.77
C ASP A 267 -28.27 6.15 -11.49
N SER A 268 -28.68 7.42 -11.20
CA SER A 268 -28.28 8.09 -9.96
C SER A 268 -28.84 7.39 -8.73
N VAL A 269 -30.07 6.87 -8.80
CA VAL A 269 -30.69 6.08 -7.73
C VAL A 269 -29.95 4.74 -7.56
N ALA A 270 -29.63 4.05 -8.64
CA ALA A 270 -28.89 2.79 -8.60
C ALA A 270 -27.48 3.00 -8.01
N PHE A 271 -26.79 4.05 -8.44
CA PHE A 271 -25.47 4.40 -7.92
C PHE A 271 -25.53 4.83 -6.44
N ALA A 272 -26.52 5.62 -6.03
CA ALA A 272 -26.69 6.02 -4.63
C ALA A 272 -26.90 4.80 -3.70
N ARG A 273 -27.70 3.81 -4.12
CA ARG A 273 -27.89 2.54 -3.37
C ARG A 273 -26.60 1.73 -3.29
N PHE A 274 -25.85 1.64 -4.39
CA PHE A 274 -24.56 0.98 -4.43
C PHE A 274 -23.57 1.66 -3.50
N LEU A 275 -23.46 2.97 -3.54
CA LEU A 275 -22.57 3.78 -2.71
C LEU A 275 -22.90 3.64 -1.21
N ALA A 276 -24.18 3.67 -0.85
CA ALA A 276 -24.65 3.51 0.53
C ALA A 276 -24.30 2.12 1.12
N GLY A 277 -24.29 1.08 0.29
CA GLY A 277 -23.91 -0.29 0.67
C GLY A 277 -22.41 -0.59 0.60
N ASN A 278 -21.59 0.34 0.14
CA ASN A 278 -20.17 0.11 -0.14
C ASN A 278 -19.24 0.85 0.84
N HIS A 279 -18.99 0.26 1.99
CA HIS A 279 -18.07 0.83 3.00
C HIS A 279 -16.59 0.88 2.53
N LEU A 280 -16.23 0.18 1.45
CA LEU A 280 -14.89 0.15 0.83
C LEU A 280 -14.77 1.11 -0.35
N PHE A 281 -15.78 1.97 -0.59
CA PHE A 281 -15.78 2.81 -1.79
C PHE A 281 -14.58 3.76 -1.87
N PHE A 282 -14.17 4.33 -0.76
CA PHE A 282 -13.06 5.27 -0.71
C PHE A 282 -11.68 4.63 -0.89
N LEU A 283 -11.54 3.31 -0.67
CA LEU A 283 -10.26 2.61 -0.72
C LEU A 283 -9.47 2.92 -2.00
N THR A 284 -10.11 2.74 -3.15
CA THR A 284 -9.43 2.91 -4.45
C THR A 284 -9.16 4.37 -4.80
N LEU A 285 -9.95 5.30 -4.30
CA LEU A 285 -9.64 6.74 -4.38
C LEU A 285 -8.35 7.08 -3.62
N GLY A 286 -8.24 6.60 -2.37
CA GLY A 286 -7.03 6.73 -1.57
C GLY A 286 -5.81 6.09 -2.25
N MET A 287 -5.98 4.91 -2.85
CA MET A 287 -4.92 4.22 -3.59
C MET A 287 -4.43 5.02 -4.80
N ALA A 288 -5.35 5.56 -5.62
CA ALA A 288 -4.99 6.37 -6.78
C ALA A 288 -4.28 7.67 -6.37
N ALA A 289 -4.73 8.29 -5.26
CA ALA A 289 -4.07 9.47 -4.69
C ALA A 289 -2.65 9.14 -4.23
N ALA A 290 -2.48 8.06 -3.47
CA ALA A 290 -1.17 7.58 -3.03
C ALA A 290 -0.27 7.23 -4.24
N ARG A 291 -0.84 6.62 -5.30
CA ARG A 291 -0.08 6.30 -6.52
C ARG A 291 0.46 7.55 -7.21
N SER A 292 -0.33 8.63 -7.31
CA SER A 292 0.15 9.87 -7.93
C SER A 292 1.31 10.51 -7.15
N LEU A 293 1.31 10.39 -5.81
CA LEU A 293 2.40 10.85 -4.95
C LEU A 293 3.65 9.98 -5.08
N THR A 294 3.48 8.66 -5.05
CA THR A 294 4.60 7.73 -5.16
C THR A 294 5.23 7.76 -6.56
N GLU A 295 4.45 8.08 -7.60
CA GLU A 295 4.97 8.31 -8.95
C GLU A 295 5.87 9.56 -9.01
N TRP A 296 5.48 10.64 -8.32
CA TRP A 296 6.32 11.83 -8.20
C TRP A 296 7.59 11.56 -7.38
N ALA A 297 7.42 10.87 -6.26
CA ALA A 297 8.52 10.46 -5.39
C ALA A 297 9.53 9.55 -6.11
N ALA A 298 9.05 8.64 -6.97
CA ALA A 298 9.88 7.69 -7.71
C ALA A 298 10.86 8.35 -8.70
N GLN A 299 10.69 9.62 -9.04
CA GLN A 299 11.57 10.36 -9.94
C GLN A 299 12.86 10.85 -9.26
N VAL A 300 12.99 10.73 -7.95
CA VAL A 300 14.18 11.18 -7.21
C VAL A 300 15.25 10.10 -7.25
N PRO A 301 16.42 10.33 -7.89
CA PRO A 301 17.48 9.33 -7.92
C PRO A 301 18.16 9.20 -6.55
N ASP A 302 18.87 8.09 -6.35
CA ASP A 302 19.77 7.85 -5.21
C ASP A 302 19.13 7.76 -3.82
N ALA A 303 17.80 7.78 -3.72
CA ALA A 303 17.09 7.62 -2.48
C ALA A 303 17.00 6.14 -2.05
N SER A 304 16.98 5.91 -0.75
CA SER A 304 16.74 4.59 -0.16
C SER A 304 15.27 4.32 0.19
N ILE A 305 14.36 5.21 -0.22
CA ILE A 305 12.93 5.10 0.11
C ILE A 305 12.19 4.27 -0.93
N VAL A 306 11.32 3.39 -0.43
CA VAL A 306 10.41 2.55 -1.22
C VAL A 306 9.29 3.41 -1.80
N THR A 307 9.05 3.30 -3.12
CA THR A 307 8.00 4.03 -3.85
C THR A 307 6.98 3.13 -4.52
N ALA A 308 7.17 1.82 -4.51
CA ALA A 308 6.15 0.85 -4.87
C ALA A 308 6.25 -0.39 -3.98
N MET A 309 5.09 -0.94 -3.61
CA MET A 309 4.95 -2.17 -2.85
C MET A 309 3.68 -2.87 -3.33
N ALA A 310 3.82 -4.07 -3.92
CA ALA A 310 2.76 -4.73 -4.65
C ALA A 310 2.83 -6.26 -4.51
N ARG A 311 1.67 -6.92 -4.55
CA ARG A 311 1.54 -8.36 -4.31
C ARG A 311 0.54 -8.98 -5.28
N ASN A 312 0.83 -10.19 -5.77
CA ASN A 312 -0.08 -10.94 -6.65
C ASN A 312 -0.57 -12.26 -6.05
N GLY A 313 -0.33 -12.48 -4.75
CA GLY A 313 -0.68 -13.72 -4.06
C GLY A 313 0.30 -14.87 -4.25
N THR A 314 1.26 -14.75 -5.16
CA THR A 314 2.40 -15.66 -5.34
C THR A 314 3.69 -14.94 -4.98
N THR A 315 3.86 -13.70 -5.46
CA THR A 315 5.05 -12.89 -5.21
C THR A 315 4.69 -11.54 -4.57
N PHE A 316 5.63 -11.04 -3.79
CA PHE A 316 5.68 -9.71 -3.20
C PHE A 316 6.85 -8.94 -3.80
N GLY A 317 6.65 -7.69 -4.21
CA GLY A 317 7.70 -6.88 -4.80
C GLY A 317 7.72 -5.46 -4.28
N ILE A 318 8.92 -4.86 -4.28
CA ILE A 318 9.14 -3.44 -4.00
C ILE A 318 9.95 -2.77 -5.11
N ARG A 319 9.83 -1.44 -5.21
CA ARG A 319 10.73 -0.59 -5.99
C ARG A 319 11.25 0.56 -5.14
N LEU A 320 12.49 0.96 -5.39
CA LEU A 320 13.07 2.17 -4.80
C LEU A 320 12.81 3.40 -5.66
N SER A 321 12.86 4.56 -5.05
CA SER A 321 12.92 5.83 -5.76
C SER A 321 14.16 5.85 -6.68
N GLY A 322 13.99 6.42 -7.88
CA GLY A 322 15.04 6.48 -8.90
C GLY A 322 15.40 5.14 -9.55
N SER A 323 14.54 4.11 -9.41
CA SER A 323 14.76 2.78 -10.01
C SER A 323 13.47 2.20 -10.56
N ASP A 324 13.53 1.63 -11.76
CA ASP A 324 12.42 0.86 -12.35
C ASP A 324 12.50 -0.64 -12.02
N ARG A 325 13.55 -1.07 -11.33
CA ARG A 325 13.76 -2.46 -10.97
C ARG A 325 12.83 -2.90 -9.84
N TRP A 326 12.16 -4.03 -10.04
CA TRP A 326 11.44 -4.74 -9.00
C TRP A 326 12.35 -5.71 -8.26
N PHE A 327 12.30 -5.68 -6.94
CA PHE A 327 12.92 -6.67 -6.05
C PHE A 327 11.80 -7.55 -5.51
N VAL A 328 11.83 -8.83 -5.86
CA VAL A 328 10.69 -9.73 -5.74
C VAL A 328 11.05 -10.96 -4.90
N THR A 329 10.17 -11.32 -3.97
CA THR A 329 10.22 -12.54 -3.16
C THR A 329 8.85 -13.21 -3.13
N GLU A 330 8.73 -14.32 -2.41
CA GLU A 330 7.45 -14.99 -2.19
C GLU A 330 6.48 -14.07 -1.40
N ALA A 331 5.19 -14.07 -1.74
CA ALA A 331 4.17 -13.32 -1.01
C ALA A 331 3.97 -13.89 0.40
N PRO A 332 3.84 -13.05 1.43
CA PRO A 332 3.67 -13.52 2.81
C PRO A 332 2.27 -14.09 3.05
N GLU A 333 2.15 -14.94 4.04
CA GLU A 333 0.86 -15.25 4.66
C GLU A 333 0.41 -14.09 5.55
N VAL A 334 -0.89 -13.99 5.83
CA VAL A 334 -1.45 -12.98 6.72
C VAL A 334 -1.38 -13.49 8.15
N GLY A 335 -0.45 -12.96 8.94
CA GLY A 335 -0.11 -13.49 10.26
C GLY A 335 -1.13 -13.17 11.36
N HIS A 336 -1.53 -11.89 11.48
CA HIS A 336 -2.56 -11.45 12.42
C HIS A 336 -3.88 -11.28 11.68
N ALA A 337 -4.85 -12.15 11.95
CA ALA A 337 -6.07 -12.22 11.17
C ALA A 337 -7.32 -12.47 12.00
N LEU A 338 -8.40 -11.80 11.62
CA LEU A 338 -9.76 -12.13 12.00
C LEU A 338 -10.46 -12.80 10.82
N TYR A 339 -10.89 -14.02 11.00
CA TYR A 339 -11.60 -14.81 10.01
C TYR A 339 -13.10 -14.77 10.21
N TYR A 340 -13.84 -14.89 9.13
CA TYR A 340 -15.28 -15.14 9.19
C TYR A 340 -15.57 -16.54 9.74
N PRO A 341 -16.74 -16.79 10.29
CA PRO A 341 -17.10 -18.10 10.85
C PRO A 341 -16.86 -19.24 9.87
N GLY A 342 -16.16 -20.29 10.33
CA GLY A 342 -15.80 -21.45 9.53
C GLY A 342 -14.56 -21.29 8.65
N GLN A 343 -13.93 -20.12 8.66
CA GLN A 343 -12.69 -19.84 7.91
C GLN A 343 -11.46 -19.81 8.82
N GLY A 344 -10.27 -19.92 8.21
CA GLY A 344 -9.02 -19.94 8.96
C GLY A 344 -7.79 -19.93 8.04
N PRO A 345 -6.58 -20.04 8.61
CA PRO A 345 -5.33 -20.02 7.84
C PRO A 345 -5.30 -21.03 6.70
N GLN A 346 -5.90 -22.22 6.90
CA GLN A 346 -5.93 -23.29 5.91
C GLN A 346 -6.76 -22.97 4.67
N THR A 347 -7.70 -22.02 4.76
CA THR A 347 -8.54 -21.57 3.65
C THR A 347 -8.06 -20.26 3.03
N SER A 348 -7.05 -19.64 3.62
CA SER A 348 -6.54 -18.33 3.22
C SER A 348 -5.62 -18.40 2.00
N ALA A 349 -5.78 -17.47 1.08
CA ALA A 349 -4.75 -17.12 0.11
C ALA A 349 -3.65 -16.27 0.79
N ARG A 350 -2.46 -16.24 0.19
CA ARG A 350 -1.40 -15.31 0.56
C ARG A 350 -1.80 -13.87 0.24
N ASP A 351 -1.08 -12.91 0.82
CA ASP A 351 -1.34 -11.48 0.64
C ASP A 351 -1.31 -11.07 -0.84
N ILE A 352 -2.32 -10.26 -1.26
CA ILE A 352 -2.58 -9.95 -2.66
C ILE A 352 -3.12 -8.52 -2.82
N GLY A 353 -2.69 -7.84 -3.89
CA GLY A 353 -3.14 -6.49 -4.28
C GLY A 353 -2.05 -5.44 -4.18
N ASP A 354 -2.32 -4.24 -4.71
CA ASP A 354 -1.39 -3.11 -4.72
C ASP A 354 -1.71 -2.07 -3.63
N SER A 355 -2.68 -2.37 -2.78
CA SER A 355 -3.18 -1.43 -1.76
C SER A 355 -2.12 -1.01 -0.73
N ALA A 356 -1.01 -1.75 -0.62
CA ALA A 356 0.14 -1.37 0.18
C ALA A 356 0.79 -0.02 -0.22
N VAL A 357 0.40 0.56 -1.36
CA VAL A 357 0.76 1.94 -1.71
C VAL A 357 0.29 2.95 -0.65
N LEU A 358 -0.77 2.63 0.11
CA LEU A 358 -1.30 3.47 1.18
C LEU A 358 -0.32 3.56 2.36
N GLU A 359 0.31 2.45 2.75
CA GLU A 359 1.33 2.40 3.81
C GLU A 359 2.55 3.26 3.45
N LEU A 360 2.91 3.34 2.17
CA LEU A 360 4.00 4.20 1.69
C LEU A 360 3.68 5.70 1.83
N CYS A 361 2.39 6.05 1.96
CA CYS A 361 1.91 7.42 2.10
C CYS A 361 1.42 7.78 3.52
N GLY A 362 1.66 6.91 4.50
CA GLY A 362 1.31 7.18 5.90
C GLY A 362 -0.12 6.80 6.29
N LEU A 363 -0.79 5.93 5.52
CA LEU A 363 -2.12 5.36 5.78
C LEU A 363 -1.99 3.86 6.08
N GLY A 364 -3.10 3.16 6.24
CA GLY A 364 -3.11 1.74 6.55
C GLY A 364 -2.40 1.42 7.88
N ALA A 365 -1.48 0.47 7.88
CA ALA A 365 -0.73 0.08 9.07
C ALA A 365 0.07 1.24 9.71
N ALA A 366 0.48 2.25 8.93
CA ALA A 366 1.12 3.45 9.45
C ALA A 366 0.17 4.28 10.33
N ALA A 367 -1.13 4.23 10.09
CA ALA A 367 -2.18 4.90 10.84
C ALA A 367 -2.85 4.01 11.90
N ALA A 368 -2.35 2.81 12.13
CA ALA A 368 -2.95 1.78 12.99
C ALA A 368 -3.34 2.29 14.39
N ALA A 369 -2.48 3.09 15.02
CA ALA A 369 -2.71 3.65 16.35
C ALA A 369 -4.00 4.51 16.44
N GLY A 370 -4.49 5.04 15.32
CA GLY A 370 -5.74 5.79 15.23
C GLY A 370 -6.97 4.94 14.96
N SER A 371 -6.81 3.63 14.65
CA SER A 371 -7.89 2.79 14.13
C SER A 371 -8.30 1.66 15.08
N PRO A 372 -9.50 1.74 15.70
CA PRO A 372 -10.05 0.62 16.47
C PRO A 372 -10.22 -0.66 15.63
N ALA A 373 -10.45 -0.54 14.34
CA ALA A 373 -10.57 -1.69 13.44
C ALA A 373 -9.24 -2.45 13.33
N VAL A 374 -8.12 -1.75 13.15
CA VAL A 374 -6.79 -2.38 13.14
C VAL A 374 -6.47 -2.99 14.50
N ALA A 375 -6.84 -2.32 15.60
CA ALA A 375 -6.70 -2.91 16.94
C ALA A 375 -7.44 -4.24 17.08
N GLN A 376 -8.64 -4.38 16.50
CA GLN A 376 -9.38 -5.65 16.49
C GLN A 376 -8.61 -6.76 15.76
N LEU A 377 -7.97 -6.47 14.64
CA LEU A 377 -7.12 -7.43 13.92
C LEU A 377 -5.94 -7.93 14.78
N LEU A 378 -5.47 -7.08 15.70
CA LEU A 378 -4.33 -7.34 16.60
C LEU A 378 -4.74 -7.84 18.00
N GLY A 379 -5.94 -8.39 18.16
CA GLY A 379 -6.42 -8.92 19.42
C GLY A 379 -7.24 -7.95 20.29
N GLY A 380 -7.71 -6.84 19.72
CA GLY A 380 -8.67 -5.92 20.34
C GLY A 380 -8.06 -4.82 21.23
N GLN A 381 -6.75 -4.71 21.34
CA GLN A 381 -6.10 -3.71 22.18
C GLN A 381 -5.50 -2.56 21.36
N MET A 382 -5.88 -1.32 21.63
CA MET A 382 -5.30 -0.12 21.00
C MET A 382 -3.78 -0.01 21.21
N ARG A 383 -3.26 -0.57 22.27
CA ARG A 383 -1.81 -0.64 22.52
C ARG A 383 -1.09 -1.43 21.44
N ALA A 384 -1.62 -2.56 20.99
CA ALA A 384 -1.03 -3.36 19.90
C ALA A 384 -1.01 -2.58 18.57
N ALA A 385 -2.06 -1.79 18.31
CA ALA A 385 -2.11 -0.92 17.15
C ALA A 385 -1.09 0.23 17.24
N ALA A 386 -0.87 0.79 18.43
CA ALA A 386 0.17 1.80 18.67
C ALA A 386 1.58 1.21 18.47
N GLU A 387 1.84 0.02 19.02
CA GLU A 387 3.10 -0.71 18.84
C GLU A 387 3.38 -1.01 17.34
N LEU A 388 2.33 -1.31 16.56
CA LEU A 388 2.46 -1.47 15.10
C LEU A 388 2.89 -0.17 14.42
N THR A 389 2.25 0.96 14.75
CA THR A 389 2.63 2.29 14.24
C THR A 389 4.08 2.64 14.61
N ASP A 390 4.50 2.35 15.84
CA ASP A 390 5.87 2.62 16.31
C ASP A 390 6.91 1.75 15.60
N ARG A 391 6.61 0.48 15.33
CA ARG A 391 7.47 -0.40 14.52
C ARG A 391 7.66 0.15 13.10
N LEU A 392 6.58 0.65 12.47
CA LEU A 392 6.70 1.30 11.17
C LEU A 392 7.52 2.60 11.26
N ALA A 393 7.34 3.39 12.33
CA ALA A 393 8.12 4.61 12.54
C ALA A 393 9.63 4.34 12.62
N ALA A 394 10.03 3.20 13.19
CA ALA A 394 11.44 2.82 13.28
C ALA A 394 12.09 2.62 11.90
N VAL A 395 11.34 2.14 10.91
CA VAL A 395 11.84 1.86 9.55
C VAL A 395 11.50 2.96 8.55
N CYS A 396 10.81 4.02 8.96
CA CYS A 396 10.50 5.17 8.12
C CYS A 396 11.52 6.30 8.27
N ALA A 397 11.69 7.10 7.22
CA ALA A 397 12.61 8.24 7.21
C ALA A 397 12.01 9.49 7.86
N GLY A 398 10.66 9.59 7.93
CA GLY A 398 9.98 10.75 8.48
C GLY A 398 8.54 10.48 8.93
N ARG A 399 7.80 11.58 9.13
CA ARG A 399 6.39 11.56 9.53
C ARG A 399 5.58 12.53 8.67
N SER A 400 4.33 12.19 8.43
CA SER A 400 3.40 13.03 7.68
C SER A 400 3.02 14.29 8.45
N SER A 401 2.99 15.43 7.77
CA SER A 401 2.42 16.66 8.31
C SER A 401 0.90 16.70 8.14
N ARG A 402 0.35 15.92 7.21
CA ARG A 402 -1.07 15.86 6.86
C ARG A 402 -1.86 14.90 7.73
N PHE A 403 -1.37 13.67 7.86
CA PHE A 403 -2.06 12.61 8.58
C PHE A 403 -1.63 12.60 10.05
N LYS A 404 -2.55 12.98 10.92
CA LYS A 404 -2.29 13.12 12.36
C LYS A 404 -3.08 12.08 13.14
N ILE A 405 -2.48 11.51 14.17
CA ILE A 405 -3.10 10.52 15.05
C ILE A 405 -3.54 11.24 16.34
N PRO A 406 -4.84 11.53 16.51
CA PRO A 406 -5.31 12.32 17.67
C PRO A 406 -4.97 11.71 19.03
N VAL A 407 -5.07 10.38 19.15
CA VAL A 407 -4.78 9.64 20.39
C VAL A 407 -3.29 9.60 20.75
N LEU A 408 -2.41 10.07 19.87
CA LEU A 408 -0.97 10.24 20.07
C LEU A 408 -0.59 11.72 19.96
N ASP A 409 -1.35 12.60 20.60
CA ASP A 409 -1.08 14.05 20.65
C ASP A 409 -0.87 14.70 19.27
N ASN A 410 -1.62 14.23 18.28
CA ASN A 410 -1.52 14.66 16.88
C ASN A 410 -0.13 14.45 16.25
N VAL A 411 0.60 13.44 16.69
CA VAL A 411 1.82 13.00 16.00
C VAL A 411 1.47 12.58 14.57
N GLY A 412 2.33 12.93 13.61
CA GLY A 412 2.19 12.51 12.22
C GLY A 412 2.41 11.01 12.04
N THR A 413 1.66 10.38 11.13
CA THR A 413 1.88 8.97 10.79
C THR A 413 3.28 8.75 10.20
N PRO A 414 3.90 7.57 10.38
CA PRO A 414 5.16 7.21 9.72
C PRO A 414 5.08 7.38 8.20
N LEU A 415 6.15 7.87 7.58
CA LEU A 415 6.21 8.19 6.16
C LEU A 415 7.59 7.86 5.57
N GLY A 416 7.61 7.24 4.38
CA GLY A 416 8.83 6.96 3.64
C GLY A 416 9.62 5.79 4.21
N VAL A 417 9.24 4.57 3.87
CA VAL A 417 9.94 3.33 4.26
C VAL A 417 11.35 3.33 3.67
N ASP A 418 12.37 3.33 4.53
CA ASP A 418 13.81 3.36 4.18
C ASP A 418 14.39 1.95 4.24
N VAL A 419 14.85 1.42 3.11
CA VAL A 419 15.41 0.06 3.05
C VAL A 419 16.67 -0.10 3.91
N ARG A 420 17.43 0.98 4.17
CA ARG A 420 18.58 0.93 5.07
C ARG A 420 18.12 0.56 6.47
N LYS A 421 17.11 1.25 7.00
CA LYS A 421 16.54 0.99 8.32
C LYS A 421 15.85 -0.37 8.42
N VAL A 422 15.13 -0.77 7.36
CA VAL A 422 14.48 -2.09 7.30
C VAL A 422 15.50 -3.20 7.46
N VAL A 423 16.58 -3.17 6.67
CA VAL A 423 17.61 -4.21 6.70
C VAL A 423 18.46 -4.13 7.96
N GLU A 424 18.82 -2.92 8.41
CA GLU A 424 19.58 -2.70 9.64
C GLU A 424 18.89 -3.33 10.86
N LEU A 425 17.60 -3.04 11.03
CA LEU A 425 16.81 -3.49 12.18
C LEU A 425 16.26 -4.91 12.03
N GLY A 426 16.26 -5.48 10.81
CA GLY A 426 15.55 -6.71 10.51
C GLY A 426 14.04 -6.61 10.75
N THR A 427 13.50 -5.39 10.71
CA THR A 427 12.08 -5.09 10.93
C THR A 427 11.48 -4.62 9.62
N THR A 428 10.42 -5.27 9.15
CA THR A 428 9.77 -4.96 7.89
C THR A 428 8.49 -4.17 8.10
N PRO A 429 8.05 -3.37 7.11
CA PRO A 429 6.76 -2.72 7.17
C PRO A 429 5.64 -3.76 7.14
N ALA A 430 4.59 -3.49 7.91
CA ALA A 430 3.37 -4.26 7.89
C ALA A 430 2.35 -3.60 6.95
N VAL A 431 1.42 -4.42 6.44
CA VAL A 431 0.33 -4.02 5.55
C VAL A 431 -0.98 -4.51 6.15
N THR A 432 -1.95 -3.61 6.34
CA THR A 432 -3.32 -4.02 6.64
C THR A 432 -3.98 -4.52 5.36
N THR A 433 -4.65 -5.66 5.41
CA THR A 433 -5.13 -6.33 4.19
C THR A 433 -6.40 -7.15 4.43
N GLY A 434 -7.22 -7.31 3.38
CA GLY A 434 -8.27 -8.33 3.35
C GLY A 434 -7.67 -9.70 3.04
N ILE A 435 -8.37 -10.75 3.44
CA ILE A 435 -7.96 -12.15 3.19
C ILE A 435 -8.97 -12.79 2.26
N LEU A 436 -8.48 -13.35 1.15
CA LEU A 436 -9.30 -14.07 0.19
C LEU A 436 -9.25 -15.58 0.46
N HIS A 437 -10.31 -16.29 0.08
CA HIS A 437 -10.27 -17.74 0.02
C HIS A 437 -9.27 -18.20 -1.03
N ARG A 438 -8.45 -19.19 -0.68
CA ARG A 438 -7.35 -19.68 -1.55
C ARG A 438 -7.84 -20.37 -2.84
N SER A 439 -9.09 -20.82 -2.87
CA SER A 439 -9.71 -21.56 -3.97
C SER A 439 -11.23 -21.41 -3.94
N ASP A 440 -11.95 -21.96 -4.91
CA ASP A 440 -13.40 -22.15 -5.02
C ASP A 440 -14.29 -20.91 -5.23
N GLY A 441 -13.73 -19.69 -5.15
CA GLY A 441 -14.53 -18.48 -5.40
C GLY A 441 -15.42 -18.03 -4.23
N THR A 442 -15.19 -18.51 -3.01
CA THR A 442 -15.89 -18.07 -1.80
C THR A 442 -15.77 -16.55 -1.56
N GLY A 443 -14.70 -15.93 -2.05
CA GLY A 443 -14.48 -14.50 -1.92
C GLY A 443 -13.64 -14.14 -0.69
N GLN A 444 -13.97 -13.02 -0.03
CA GLN A 444 -13.27 -12.58 1.18
C GLN A 444 -13.64 -13.47 2.37
N VAL A 445 -12.63 -13.88 3.13
CA VAL A 445 -12.77 -14.78 4.29
C VAL A 445 -12.30 -14.15 5.61
N GLY A 446 -11.78 -12.95 5.55
CA GLY A 446 -11.32 -12.22 6.72
C GLY A 446 -10.55 -10.96 6.37
N ALA A 447 -9.90 -10.41 7.38
CA ALA A 447 -8.93 -9.31 7.25
C ALA A 447 -7.83 -9.46 8.31
N GLY A 448 -6.65 -8.88 8.03
CA GLY A 448 -5.52 -9.03 8.93
C GLY A 448 -4.37 -8.08 8.63
N VAL A 449 -3.22 -8.41 9.21
CA VAL A 449 -1.97 -7.69 9.02
C VAL A 449 -0.92 -8.66 8.48
N ALA A 450 -0.36 -8.35 7.32
CA ALA A 450 0.74 -9.08 6.71
C ALA A 450 2.07 -8.35 6.95
N GLU A 451 3.13 -9.07 7.24
CA GLU A 451 4.50 -8.52 7.32
C GLU A 451 5.19 -8.64 5.96
N ALA A 452 5.75 -7.54 5.46
CA ALA A 452 6.48 -7.59 4.20
C ALA A 452 7.74 -8.48 4.33
N PRO A 453 8.10 -9.29 3.31
CA PRO A 453 9.24 -10.18 3.40
C PRO A 453 10.57 -9.41 3.32
N LEU A 454 11.52 -9.70 4.22
CA LEU A 454 12.80 -9.00 4.33
C LEU A 454 13.68 -9.14 3.07
N GLY A 455 13.56 -10.24 2.35
CA GLY A 455 14.43 -10.57 1.21
C GLY A 455 14.45 -9.49 0.13
N CYS A 456 13.26 -8.96 -0.27
CA CYS A 456 13.20 -7.92 -1.29
C CYS A 456 13.87 -6.61 -0.86
N PHE A 457 13.85 -6.28 0.44
CA PHE A 457 14.54 -5.10 0.97
C PHE A 457 16.07 -5.30 1.00
N ALA A 458 16.53 -6.50 1.33
CA ALA A 458 17.95 -6.84 1.31
C ALA A 458 18.52 -6.76 -0.11
N ASP A 459 17.78 -7.27 -1.12
CA ASP A 459 18.16 -7.19 -2.52
C ASP A 459 18.16 -5.73 -3.02
N ALA A 460 17.17 -4.93 -2.59
CA ALA A 460 17.09 -3.51 -2.92
C ALA A 460 18.24 -2.71 -2.30
N LEU A 461 18.63 -3.02 -1.06
CA LEU A 461 19.78 -2.41 -0.39
C LEU A 461 21.09 -2.72 -1.15
N ALA A 462 21.29 -3.97 -1.54
CA ALA A 462 22.47 -4.39 -2.30
C ALA A 462 22.55 -3.70 -3.67
N ASP A 463 21.42 -3.57 -4.38
CA ASP A 463 21.37 -2.84 -5.67
C ASP A 463 21.69 -1.34 -5.48
N LEU A 464 21.15 -0.71 -4.45
CA LEU A 464 21.43 0.71 -4.15
C LEU A 464 22.92 0.93 -3.88
N ASP A 465 23.54 0.08 -3.07
CA ASP A 465 24.98 0.14 -2.77
C ASP A 465 25.83 -0.05 -4.02
N GLN A 466 25.50 -1.02 -4.88
CA GLN A 466 26.20 -1.26 -6.15
C GLN A 466 26.07 -0.07 -7.11
N ARG A 467 24.88 0.52 -7.23
CA ARG A 467 24.66 1.70 -8.10
C ARG A 467 25.47 2.91 -7.63
N LEU A 468 25.49 3.19 -6.33
CA LEU A 468 26.19 4.34 -5.77
C LEU A 468 27.71 4.15 -5.77
N SER A 469 28.19 2.92 -5.62
CA SER A 469 29.61 2.58 -5.64
C SER A 469 30.18 2.42 -7.06
N GLY A 470 29.36 2.52 -8.12
CA GLY A 470 29.80 2.35 -9.51
C GLY A 470 30.28 0.94 -9.85
N THR A 471 29.91 -0.05 -9.06
CA THR A 471 30.35 -1.47 -9.20
C THR A 471 29.37 -2.32 -10.00
N ARG A 472 28.32 -1.74 -10.53
CA ARG A 472 27.33 -2.46 -11.36
C ARG A 472 27.95 -2.72 -12.74
N PRO A 473 28.02 -3.97 -13.21
CA PRO A 473 28.32 -4.23 -14.63
C PRO A 473 27.21 -3.58 -15.49
N LEU A 474 27.63 -2.92 -16.56
CA LEU A 474 26.76 -2.30 -17.56
C LEU A 474 25.85 -3.34 -18.22
#